data_cca3b68c29e45dfd074776caa295c1cb
#
_entry.id   cca3b68c29e45dfd074776caa295c1cb
#
_cell.length_a   1.000
_cell.length_b   1.000
_cell.length_c   1.000
_cell.angle_alpha   90.00
_cell.angle_beta   90.00
_cell.angle_gamma   90.00
#
_symmetry.space_group_name_H-M   'P 1'
#
loop_
_entity.id
_entity.type
_entity.pdbx_description
1 polymer ?
#
loop_
_entity_poly.entity_id
_entity_poly.type
_entity_poly.pdbx_seq_one_letter_code
_entity_poly.pdbx_strand_id
1 'polypeptide(L)'
;MIKLYLLLTVNLCTICFCMAAFAQKVPDGTYIDFNKNGRMDVYEDPSADVEDRVENLLAQMTLDEKTCQMVTLYGYLRVLQDDLPTPEWKTKLWKDGIGAIDEHLNGFRGWGVPVYESPYLWPASKHARALNEVQRFFVEETRLGIPADLTNEGIRGVEAYRATNFPTQLGLGHTWNRELIRRVGYITGREGRLLGYTNIYAPILDVGRDQRWGRYE
;
A
#
# COMPACT_ATOMS: atom_id res chain seq x y z
N MET A 1 -16.93 8.20 55.37
CA MET A 1 -15.60 8.08 54.75
C MET A 1 -15.40 6.82 53.91
N ILE A 2 -16.18 5.76 54.08
CA ILE A 2 -15.98 4.48 53.33
C ILE A 2 -16.63 4.47 51.92
N LYS A 3 -17.63 5.30 51.63
CA LYS A 3 -18.29 5.38 50.34
C LYS A 3 -17.50 6.15 49.23
N LEU A 4 -16.50 6.93 49.58
CA LEU A 4 -15.71 7.72 48.64
C LEU A 4 -14.53 6.93 48.04
N TYR A 5 -14.05 5.92 48.74
CA TYR A 5 -12.95 5.06 48.28
C TYR A 5 -13.40 4.00 47.26
N LEU A 6 -14.68 3.62 47.28
CA LEU A 6 -15.21 2.61 46.34
C LEU A 6 -15.48 3.18 44.96
N LEU A 7 -15.72 4.49 44.83
CA LEU A 7 -15.92 5.17 43.53
C LEU A 7 -14.60 5.50 42.81
N LEU A 8 -13.49 5.64 43.54
CA LEU A 8 -12.18 5.90 42.95
C LEU A 8 -11.50 4.63 42.41
N THR A 9 -11.79 3.46 42.98
CA THR A 9 -11.21 2.19 42.53
C THR A 9 -11.89 1.62 41.26
N VAL A 10 -13.18 1.93 41.06
CA VAL A 10 -13.91 1.48 39.85
C VAL A 10 -13.52 2.31 38.61
N ASN A 11 -13.18 3.60 38.78
CA ASN A 11 -12.73 4.43 37.65
C ASN A 11 -11.29 4.19 37.22
N LEU A 12 -10.44 3.63 38.07
CA LEU A 12 -9.06 3.32 37.71
C LEU A 12 -8.94 2.01 36.91
N CYS A 13 -9.91 1.09 37.07
CA CYS A 13 -9.94 -0.18 36.34
C CYS A 13 -10.52 -0.03 34.91
N THR A 14 -11.35 1.00 34.68
CA THR A 14 -12.00 1.22 33.38
C THR A 14 -11.11 1.99 32.42
N ILE A 15 -10.07 2.68 32.91
CA ILE A 15 -9.09 3.42 32.06
C ILE A 15 -7.97 2.49 31.56
N CYS A 16 -7.79 1.32 32.16
CA CYS A 16 -6.72 0.38 31.80
C CYS A 16 -7.08 -0.58 30.65
N PHE A 17 -8.31 -0.52 30.09
CA PHE A 17 -8.75 -1.49 29.06
C PHE A 17 -8.89 -0.90 27.66
N CYS A 18 -8.50 0.34 27.44
CA CYS A 18 -8.55 1.01 26.11
C CYS A 18 -7.18 1.31 25.50
N MET A 19 -6.10 0.70 25.98
CA MET A 19 -4.76 0.84 25.39
C MET A 19 -4.19 -0.50 24.95
N ALA A 20 -4.86 -1.20 24.07
CA ALA A 20 -4.28 -2.40 23.48
C ALA A 20 -4.80 -2.61 22.07
N ALA A 21 -4.31 -1.85 21.13
CA ALA A 21 -4.28 -2.20 19.71
C ALA A 21 -3.30 -1.29 18.96
N PHE A 22 -2.07 -1.21 19.43
CA PHE A 22 -0.95 -0.78 18.60
C PHE A 22 -0.11 -2.02 18.34
N ALA A 23 0.32 -2.22 17.10
CA ALA A 23 1.29 -3.25 16.78
C ALA A 23 2.41 -3.19 17.83
N GLN A 24 2.47 -4.20 18.68
CA GLN A 24 3.40 -4.21 19.81
C GLN A 24 4.80 -4.35 19.23
N LYS A 25 5.50 -3.22 19.15
CA LYS A 25 6.93 -3.25 18.88
C LYS A 25 7.57 -4.03 20.01
N VAL A 26 8.08 -5.23 19.72
CA VAL A 26 8.78 -6.03 20.70
C VAL A 26 9.92 -5.20 21.29
N PRO A 27 10.17 -5.22 22.60
CA PRO A 27 11.10 -4.30 23.27
C PRO A 27 12.53 -4.31 22.75
N ASP A 28 12.97 -5.39 22.07
CA ASP A 28 14.31 -5.51 21.51
C ASP A 28 14.42 -5.12 20.01
N GLY A 29 13.29 -4.85 19.34
CA GLY A 29 13.27 -4.31 17.98
C GLY A 29 13.71 -5.27 16.87
N THR A 30 13.75 -6.57 17.13
CA THR A 30 14.28 -7.57 16.18
C THR A 30 13.27 -8.04 15.14
N TYR A 31 11.97 -7.94 15.41
CA TYR A 31 10.91 -8.30 14.46
C TYR A 31 9.64 -7.45 14.68
N ILE A 32 8.69 -7.58 13.77
CA ILE A 32 7.34 -7.00 13.88
C ILE A 32 6.36 -8.16 14.11
N ASP A 33 5.63 -8.14 15.23
CA ASP A 33 4.56 -9.07 15.50
C ASP A 33 3.32 -8.66 14.69
N PHE A 34 3.23 -9.18 13.46
CA PHE A 34 2.19 -8.82 12.50
C PHE A 34 0.81 -9.36 12.90
N ASN A 35 0.76 -10.58 13.42
CA ASN A 35 -0.49 -11.21 13.83
C ASN A 35 -0.90 -10.93 15.28
N LYS A 36 -0.10 -10.16 16.03
CA LYS A 36 -0.34 -9.69 17.40
C LYS A 36 -0.53 -10.85 18.41
N ASN A 37 0.15 -11.98 18.18
CA ASN A 37 0.07 -13.15 19.06
C ASN A 37 1.11 -13.14 20.20
N GLY A 38 2.02 -12.16 20.23
CA GLY A 38 3.03 -11.95 21.26
C GLY A 38 4.27 -12.82 21.14
N ARG A 39 4.47 -13.48 20.02
CA ARG A 39 5.65 -14.31 19.71
C ARG A 39 6.08 -14.11 18.26
N MET A 40 7.35 -14.37 17.98
CA MET A 40 7.87 -14.35 16.60
C MET A 40 7.47 -15.64 15.90
N ASP A 41 6.62 -15.55 14.89
CA ASP A 41 6.34 -16.63 13.96
C ASP A 41 7.41 -16.67 12.85
N VAL A 42 7.53 -17.79 12.13
CA VAL A 42 8.58 -17.92 11.10
C VAL A 42 8.44 -16.85 10.00
N TYR A 43 7.21 -16.49 9.61
CA TYR A 43 7.01 -15.48 8.57
C TYR A 43 7.41 -14.06 9.02
N GLU A 44 7.53 -13.83 10.33
CA GLU A 44 7.93 -12.56 10.94
C GLU A 44 9.45 -12.46 11.16
N ASP A 45 10.14 -13.60 11.09
CA ASP A 45 11.60 -13.65 11.24
C ASP A 45 12.30 -13.20 9.96
N PRO A 46 12.95 -12.02 9.93
CA PRO A 46 13.66 -11.55 8.74
C PRO A 46 14.90 -12.38 8.38
N SER A 47 15.37 -13.23 9.29
CA SER A 47 16.54 -14.11 9.07
C SER A 47 16.16 -15.50 8.53
N ALA A 48 14.89 -15.89 8.62
CA ALA A 48 14.41 -17.15 8.09
C ALA A 48 14.40 -17.14 6.55
N ASP A 49 14.53 -18.33 5.96
CA ASP A 49 14.42 -18.50 4.51
C ASP A 49 13.08 -18.03 3.97
N VAL A 50 13.07 -17.46 2.77
CA VAL A 50 11.86 -16.87 2.19
C VAL A 50 10.77 -17.91 1.97
N GLU A 51 11.12 -19.10 1.50
CA GLU A 51 10.15 -20.18 1.27
C GLU A 51 9.54 -20.65 2.60
N ASP A 52 10.34 -20.81 3.65
CA ASP A 52 9.84 -21.19 4.98
C ASP A 52 8.89 -20.12 5.53
N ARG A 53 9.18 -18.84 5.30
CA ARG A 53 8.32 -17.72 5.69
C ARG A 53 7.00 -17.75 4.93
N VAL A 54 7.04 -17.98 3.63
CA VAL A 54 5.85 -18.07 2.77
C VAL A 54 4.97 -19.25 3.20
N GLU A 55 5.54 -20.44 3.37
CA GLU A 55 4.79 -21.63 3.80
C GLU A 55 4.17 -21.44 5.19
N ASN A 56 4.91 -20.85 6.13
CA ASN A 56 4.38 -20.54 7.46
C ASN A 56 3.20 -19.57 7.41
N LEU A 57 3.28 -18.52 6.60
CA LEU A 57 2.19 -17.57 6.42
C LEU A 57 0.98 -18.23 5.74
N LEU A 58 1.18 -18.96 4.65
CA LEU A 58 0.13 -19.68 3.92
C LEU A 58 -0.63 -20.67 4.79
N ALA A 59 0.08 -21.36 5.69
CA ALA A 59 -0.53 -22.30 6.64
C ALA A 59 -1.47 -21.60 7.65
N GLN A 60 -1.24 -20.33 7.93
CA GLN A 60 -2.06 -19.54 8.85
C GLN A 60 -3.25 -18.84 8.16
N MET A 61 -3.20 -18.66 6.84
CA MET A 61 -4.22 -17.93 6.07
C MET A 61 -5.50 -18.75 5.90
N THR A 62 -6.64 -18.09 6.08
CA THR A 62 -7.95 -18.59 5.66
C THR A 62 -8.08 -18.58 4.13
N LEU A 63 -9.10 -19.24 3.59
CA LEU A 63 -9.39 -19.22 2.16
C LEU A 63 -9.73 -17.80 1.68
N ASP A 64 -10.49 -17.04 2.47
CA ASP A 64 -10.86 -15.66 2.15
C ASP A 64 -9.62 -14.77 2.08
N GLU A 65 -8.71 -14.86 3.05
CA GLU A 65 -7.44 -14.12 3.02
C GLU A 65 -6.58 -14.49 1.81
N LYS A 66 -6.48 -15.78 1.48
CA LYS A 66 -5.77 -16.22 0.26
C LYS A 66 -6.38 -15.64 -1.00
N THR A 67 -7.71 -15.65 -1.10
CA THR A 67 -8.42 -15.08 -2.24
C THR A 67 -8.20 -13.58 -2.35
N CYS A 68 -8.27 -12.85 -1.22
CA CYS A 68 -8.00 -11.41 -1.19
C CYS A 68 -6.58 -11.07 -1.64
N GLN A 69 -5.57 -11.88 -1.27
CA GLN A 69 -4.19 -11.65 -1.72
C GLN A 69 -3.98 -11.83 -3.23
N MET A 70 -4.90 -12.47 -3.93
CA MET A 70 -4.85 -12.62 -5.39
C MET A 70 -5.52 -11.48 -6.17
N VAL A 71 -6.01 -10.46 -5.48
CA VAL A 71 -6.81 -9.37 -6.08
C VAL A 71 -6.04 -8.08 -6.12
N THR A 72 -6.12 -7.38 -7.26
CA THR A 72 -5.73 -5.98 -7.43
C THR A 72 -6.98 -5.15 -7.70
N LEU A 73 -7.17 -4.07 -6.95
CA LEU A 73 -8.29 -3.15 -7.12
C LEU A 73 -7.81 -1.73 -7.41
N TYR A 74 -8.56 -1.03 -8.26
CA TYR A 74 -8.30 0.37 -8.55
C TYR A 74 -8.71 1.29 -7.39
N GLY A 75 -7.81 2.23 -7.06
CA GLY A 75 -7.97 3.17 -5.97
C GLY A 75 -8.40 4.58 -6.36
N TYR A 76 -8.68 4.89 -7.62
CA TYR A 76 -9.10 6.23 -8.01
C TYR A 76 -10.60 6.46 -7.88
N LEU A 77 -11.14 6.23 -6.72
CA LEU A 77 -12.53 6.40 -6.35
C LEU A 77 -13.51 5.54 -7.20
N ARG A 78 -13.03 4.45 -7.80
CA ARG A 78 -13.87 3.49 -8.52
C ARG A 78 -14.31 2.35 -7.63
N VAL A 79 -13.36 1.63 -7.08
CA VAL A 79 -13.60 0.52 -6.16
C VAL A 79 -13.26 0.95 -4.74
N LEU A 80 -12.06 1.43 -4.52
CA LEU A 80 -11.68 2.10 -3.27
C LEU A 80 -12.13 3.56 -3.37
N GLN A 81 -13.20 3.90 -2.65
CA GLN A 81 -13.83 5.21 -2.73
C GLN A 81 -13.33 6.19 -1.67
N ASP A 82 -12.66 5.69 -0.66
CA ASP A 82 -12.13 6.48 0.44
C ASP A 82 -10.65 6.83 0.21
N ASP A 83 -10.26 8.06 0.43
CA ASP A 83 -8.86 8.49 0.39
C ASP A 83 -8.03 7.86 1.51
N LEU A 84 -8.64 7.67 2.68
CA LEU A 84 -8.03 7.12 3.89
C LEU A 84 -8.89 6.02 4.51
N PRO A 85 -8.31 5.16 5.36
CA PRO A 85 -9.05 4.12 6.05
C PRO A 85 -10.23 4.64 6.86
N THR A 86 -11.38 4.00 6.70
CA THR A 86 -12.61 4.26 7.46
C THR A 86 -12.93 3.08 8.37
N PRO A 87 -13.84 3.23 9.36
CA PRO A 87 -14.27 2.11 10.20
C PRO A 87 -14.87 0.93 9.40
N GLU A 88 -15.42 1.18 8.22
CA GLU A 88 -15.97 0.12 7.36
C GLU A 88 -14.89 -0.77 6.75
N TRP A 89 -13.67 -0.27 6.57
CA TRP A 89 -12.55 -1.05 6.08
C TRP A 89 -12.29 -2.25 6.99
N LYS A 90 -12.32 -2.04 8.29
CA LYS A 90 -12.04 -3.08 9.29
C LYS A 90 -13.09 -4.17 9.37
N THR A 91 -14.36 -3.81 9.16
CA THR A 91 -15.49 -4.70 9.44
C THR A 91 -16.10 -5.34 8.20
N LYS A 92 -15.96 -4.69 7.04
CA LYS A 92 -16.66 -5.11 5.82
C LYS A 92 -15.74 -5.24 4.61
N LEU A 93 -15.01 -4.15 4.26
CA LEU A 93 -14.37 -4.06 2.95
C LEU A 93 -13.03 -4.81 2.91
N TRP A 94 -12.16 -4.56 3.88
CA TRP A 94 -10.76 -4.97 3.84
C TRP A 94 -10.35 -5.80 5.04
N LYS A 95 -11.28 -6.38 5.76
CA LYS A 95 -11.02 -7.16 6.97
C LYS A 95 -10.09 -8.37 6.75
N ASP A 96 -10.13 -8.94 5.54
CA ASP A 96 -9.31 -10.08 5.13
C ASP A 96 -8.07 -9.66 4.32
N GLY A 97 -7.77 -8.35 4.26
CA GLY A 97 -6.65 -7.79 3.52
C GLY A 97 -6.92 -7.65 2.02
N ILE A 98 -5.86 -7.37 1.26
CA ILE A 98 -5.85 -7.32 -0.21
C ILE A 98 -4.44 -7.49 -0.73
N GLY A 99 -4.26 -8.06 -1.93
CA GLY A 99 -2.97 -8.20 -2.57
C GLY A 99 -2.39 -6.87 -3.02
N ALA A 100 -3.13 -6.11 -3.83
CA ALA A 100 -2.66 -4.84 -4.34
C ALA A 100 -3.77 -3.79 -4.47
N ILE A 101 -3.42 -2.53 -4.29
CA ILE A 101 -4.26 -1.38 -4.62
C ILE A 101 -3.51 -0.55 -5.67
N ASP A 102 -4.14 -0.40 -6.83
CA ASP A 102 -3.56 0.26 -7.98
C ASP A 102 -4.02 1.72 -8.07
N GLU A 103 -3.07 2.62 -8.34
CA GLU A 103 -3.30 4.05 -8.58
C GLU A 103 -4.05 4.80 -7.46
N HIS A 104 -3.93 4.35 -6.23
CA HIS A 104 -4.57 5.04 -5.11
C HIS A 104 -3.96 6.42 -4.91
N LEU A 105 -4.82 7.44 -4.81
CA LEU A 105 -4.44 8.86 -4.68
C LEU A 105 -3.60 9.41 -5.85
N ASN A 106 -3.66 8.81 -7.03
CA ASN A 106 -2.93 9.35 -8.19
C ASN A 106 -3.44 10.73 -8.63
N GLY A 107 -4.65 11.12 -8.25
CA GLY A 107 -5.27 12.40 -8.58
C GLY A 107 -6.18 12.36 -9.81
N PHE A 108 -6.35 11.20 -10.43
CA PHE A 108 -7.21 11.01 -11.59
C PHE A 108 -8.44 10.18 -11.20
N ARG A 109 -9.57 10.40 -11.88
CA ARG A 109 -10.79 9.60 -11.70
C ARG A 109 -10.85 8.38 -12.64
N GLY A 110 -9.83 8.20 -13.44
CA GLY A 110 -9.70 7.19 -14.48
C GLY A 110 -9.17 7.78 -15.77
N TRP A 111 -8.99 6.97 -16.79
CA TRP A 111 -8.45 7.36 -18.09
C TRP A 111 -9.27 8.48 -18.74
N GLY A 112 -8.61 9.59 -19.06
CA GLY A 112 -9.24 10.76 -19.69
C GLY A 112 -10.21 11.54 -18.81
N VAL A 113 -10.29 11.24 -17.52
CA VAL A 113 -11.16 11.95 -16.58
C VAL A 113 -10.35 13.00 -15.81
N PRO A 114 -10.91 14.22 -15.61
CA PRO A 114 -10.22 15.29 -14.90
C PRO A 114 -9.72 14.86 -13.51
N VAL A 115 -8.65 15.53 -13.09
CA VAL A 115 -8.10 15.40 -11.73
C VAL A 115 -9.21 15.65 -10.72
N TYR A 116 -9.35 14.78 -9.72
CA TYR A 116 -10.24 15.03 -8.59
C TYR A 116 -9.51 15.81 -7.50
N GLU A 117 -10.26 16.62 -6.77
CA GLU A 117 -9.71 17.35 -5.65
C GLU A 117 -9.67 16.48 -4.39
N SER A 118 -8.48 16.37 -3.82
CA SER A 118 -8.26 15.76 -2.50
C SER A 118 -7.16 16.54 -1.78
N PRO A 119 -7.30 16.75 -0.47
CA PRO A 119 -6.27 17.41 0.33
C PRO A 119 -4.99 16.58 0.45
N TYR A 120 -5.02 15.31 0.02
CA TYR A 120 -3.91 14.37 0.12
C TYR A 120 -3.07 14.29 -1.15
N LEU A 121 -3.48 14.90 -2.27
CA LEU A 121 -2.73 14.86 -3.52
C LEU A 121 -1.43 15.66 -3.44
N TRP A 122 -1.43 16.75 -2.69
CA TRP A 122 -0.31 17.68 -2.61
C TRP A 122 -0.25 18.40 -1.26
N PRO A 123 0.93 18.75 -0.74
CA PRO A 123 2.28 18.42 -1.25
C PRO A 123 2.62 16.93 -1.16
N ALA A 124 3.70 16.50 -1.85
CA ALA A 124 4.14 15.10 -1.89
C ALA A 124 4.26 14.44 -0.50
N SER A 125 4.65 15.22 0.52
CA SER A 125 4.71 14.72 1.91
C SER A 125 3.34 14.37 2.50
N LYS A 126 2.26 15.02 2.08
CA LYS A 126 0.90 14.64 2.48
C LYS A 126 0.45 13.38 1.76
N HIS A 127 0.78 13.29 0.46
CA HIS A 127 0.51 12.10 -0.34
C HIS A 127 1.17 10.87 0.28
N ALA A 128 2.48 10.93 0.51
CA ALA A 128 3.22 9.84 1.14
C ALA A 128 2.67 9.44 2.52
N ARG A 129 2.26 10.41 3.35
CA ARG A 129 1.63 10.11 4.64
C ARG A 129 0.28 9.41 4.47
N ALA A 130 -0.52 9.83 3.50
CA ALA A 130 -1.81 9.20 3.24
C ALA A 130 -1.64 7.74 2.79
N LEU A 131 -0.72 7.45 1.87
CA LEU A 131 -0.39 6.07 1.49
C LEU A 131 0.18 5.26 2.68
N ASN A 132 0.97 5.89 3.55
CA ASN A 132 1.44 5.23 4.77
C ASN A 132 0.29 4.92 5.75
N GLU A 133 -0.74 5.76 5.84
CA GLU A 133 -1.94 5.45 6.63
C GLU A 133 -2.71 4.25 6.06
N VAL A 134 -2.85 4.19 4.73
CA VAL A 134 -3.44 3.04 4.05
C VAL A 134 -2.64 1.77 4.35
N GLN A 135 -1.32 1.81 4.20
CA GLN A 135 -0.47 0.67 4.50
C GLN A 135 -0.51 0.26 5.96
N ARG A 136 -0.53 1.23 6.87
CA ARG A 136 -0.66 0.99 8.31
C ARG A 136 -1.93 0.22 8.64
N PHE A 137 -3.05 0.56 7.99
CA PHE A 137 -4.30 -0.17 8.18
C PHE A 137 -4.10 -1.68 7.90
N PHE A 138 -3.50 -2.05 6.77
CA PHE A 138 -3.30 -3.46 6.43
C PHE A 138 -2.36 -4.15 7.41
N VAL A 139 -1.29 -3.49 7.83
CA VAL A 139 -0.32 -4.04 8.77
C VAL A 139 -0.89 -4.15 10.20
N GLU A 140 -1.60 -3.12 10.66
CA GLU A 140 -2.00 -3.03 12.07
C GLU A 140 -3.42 -3.52 12.34
N GLU A 141 -4.35 -3.43 11.36
CA GLU A 141 -5.77 -3.70 11.59
C GLU A 141 -6.26 -5.01 10.99
N THR A 142 -5.49 -5.64 10.07
CA THR A 142 -5.82 -6.99 9.58
C THR A 142 -5.21 -8.07 10.46
N ARG A 143 -5.75 -9.28 10.38
CA ARG A 143 -5.39 -10.39 11.28
C ARG A 143 -3.93 -10.83 11.16
N LEU A 144 -3.41 -10.93 9.95
CA LEU A 144 -2.05 -11.38 9.67
C LEU A 144 -1.07 -10.25 9.34
N GLY A 145 -1.55 -9.02 9.28
CA GLY A 145 -0.71 -7.84 9.05
C GLY A 145 0.01 -7.85 7.71
N ILE A 146 -0.55 -8.51 6.68
CA ILE A 146 0.07 -8.59 5.36
C ILE A 146 -0.02 -7.22 4.69
N PRO A 147 1.12 -6.59 4.32
CA PRO A 147 1.11 -5.30 3.64
C PRO A 147 0.45 -5.42 2.26
N ALA A 148 -0.32 -4.41 1.86
CA ALA A 148 -0.81 -4.32 0.49
C ALA A 148 0.31 -3.82 -0.46
N ASP A 149 0.36 -4.33 -1.69
CA ASP A 149 1.19 -3.75 -2.73
C ASP A 149 0.50 -2.49 -3.28
N LEU A 150 1.10 -1.33 -3.05
CA LEU A 150 0.58 -0.05 -3.53
C LEU A 150 1.20 0.24 -4.88
N THR A 151 0.48 -0.15 -5.93
CA THR A 151 0.96 -0.06 -7.31
C THR A 151 0.55 1.26 -7.98
N ASN A 152 1.26 1.62 -9.03
CA ASN A 152 0.89 2.75 -9.90
C ASN A 152 1.45 2.56 -11.31
N GLU A 153 0.87 3.24 -12.26
CA GLU A 153 1.38 3.33 -13.63
C GLU A 153 2.65 4.18 -13.70
N GLY A 154 3.54 3.83 -14.63
CA GLY A 154 4.83 4.50 -14.79
C GLY A 154 5.31 4.61 -16.24
N ILE A 155 4.43 4.43 -17.19
CA ILE A 155 4.77 4.38 -18.63
C ILE A 155 5.44 5.66 -19.11
N ARG A 156 4.99 6.81 -18.60
CA ARG A 156 5.48 8.15 -18.94
C ARG A 156 5.94 8.95 -17.73
N GLY A 157 6.48 8.29 -16.73
CA GLY A 157 6.67 8.78 -15.39
C GLY A 157 5.55 8.25 -14.48
N VAL A 158 5.65 8.49 -13.18
CA VAL A 158 4.61 8.05 -12.24
C VAL A 158 3.31 8.78 -12.53
N GLU A 159 2.22 8.04 -12.69
CA GLU A 159 0.90 8.64 -12.89
C GLU A 159 0.33 9.19 -11.58
N ALA A 160 0.86 10.30 -11.16
CA ALA A 160 0.43 10.98 -9.94
C ALA A 160 0.39 12.51 -10.15
N TYR A 161 -0.47 13.17 -9.39
CA TYR A 161 -0.64 14.60 -9.46
C TYR A 161 0.69 15.34 -9.26
N ARG A 162 1.09 16.14 -10.27
CA ARG A 162 2.37 16.88 -10.31
C ARG A 162 3.64 16.04 -10.34
N ALA A 163 3.56 14.75 -10.62
CA ALA A 163 4.75 13.97 -10.95
C ALA A 163 5.33 14.38 -12.31
N THR A 164 6.57 14.00 -12.56
CA THR A 164 7.26 14.32 -13.79
C THR A 164 6.72 13.50 -14.97
N ASN A 165 6.23 14.17 -15.99
CA ASN A 165 5.84 13.52 -17.24
C ASN A 165 7.00 13.47 -18.23
N PHE A 166 7.16 12.32 -18.88
CA PHE A 166 8.14 12.07 -19.93
C PHE A 166 7.44 11.81 -21.28
N PRO A 167 8.16 11.93 -22.40
CA PRO A 167 7.66 11.47 -23.69
C PRO A 167 7.29 9.98 -23.67
N THR A 168 6.49 9.55 -24.65
CA THR A 168 6.20 8.13 -24.84
C THR A 168 7.47 7.32 -25.00
N GLN A 169 7.41 6.01 -24.75
CA GLN A 169 8.55 5.12 -24.91
C GLN A 169 9.05 5.08 -26.36
N LEU A 170 8.13 5.19 -27.33
CA LEU A 170 8.50 5.33 -28.74
C LEU A 170 9.32 6.62 -28.98
N GLY A 171 8.87 7.75 -28.44
CA GLY A 171 9.60 9.01 -28.50
C GLY A 171 10.96 8.94 -27.82
N LEU A 172 11.04 8.32 -26.64
CA LEU A 172 12.31 8.10 -25.94
C LEU A 172 13.26 7.19 -26.75
N GLY A 173 12.72 6.12 -27.37
CA GLY A 173 13.49 5.21 -28.24
C GLY A 173 14.12 5.91 -29.42
N HIS A 174 13.45 6.87 -30.04
CA HIS A 174 13.98 7.66 -31.15
C HIS A 174 15.17 8.54 -30.77
N THR A 175 15.42 8.78 -29.50
CA THR A 175 16.61 9.51 -29.10
C THR A 175 17.91 8.73 -29.25
N TRP A 176 17.86 7.40 -29.35
CA TRP A 176 18.99 6.48 -29.31
C TRP A 176 19.95 6.71 -28.14
N ASN A 177 19.45 7.34 -27.05
CA ASN A 177 20.24 7.73 -25.91
C ASN A 177 19.90 6.85 -24.68
N ARG A 178 20.64 5.77 -24.51
CA ARG A 178 20.44 4.82 -23.39
C ARG A 178 20.58 5.47 -22.02
N GLU A 179 21.49 6.44 -21.87
CA GLU A 179 21.68 7.13 -20.59
C GLU A 179 20.46 8.00 -20.23
N LEU A 180 19.87 8.66 -21.22
CA LEU A 180 18.61 9.39 -21.04
C LEU A 180 17.51 8.45 -20.55
N ILE A 181 17.34 7.29 -21.20
CA ILE A 181 16.31 6.31 -20.81
C ILE A 181 16.56 5.79 -19.38
N ARG A 182 17.81 5.50 -19.03
CA ARG A 182 18.18 5.11 -17.66
C ARG A 182 17.80 6.18 -16.64
N ARG A 183 18.05 7.46 -16.95
CA ARG A 183 17.67 8.58 -16.08
C ARG A 183 16.15 8.72 -15.93
N VAL A 184 15.40 8.53 -17.02
CA VAL A 184 13.91 8.51 -16.95
C VAL A 184 13.44 7.43 -15.99
N GLY A 185 13.92 6.20 -16.13
CA GLY A 185 13.58 5.11 -15.22
C GLY A 185 13.96 5.40 -13.76
N TYR A 186 15.13 5.97 -13.55
CA TYR A 186 15.58 6.37 -12.21
C TYR A 186 14.64 7.42 -11.58
N ILE A 187 14.25 8.45 -12.33
CA ILE A 187 13.35 9.52 -11.82
C ILE A 187 11.98 8.93 -11.54
N THR A 188 11.43 8.14 -12.46
CA THR A 188 10.14 7.47 -12.27
C THR A 188 10.12 6.62 -11.00
N GLY A 189 11.08 5.73 -10.84
CA GLY A 189 11.16 4.87 -9.65
C GLY A 189 11.38 5.66 -8.35
N ARG A 190 12.22 6.71 -8.41
CA ARG A 190 12.46 7.58 -7.24
C ARG A 190 11.21 8.37 -6.84
N GLU A 191 10.50 8.96 -7.79
CA GLU A 191 9.26 9.69 -7.51
C GLU A 191 8.19 8.76 -6.95
N GLY A 192 7.98 7.58 -7.56
CA GLY A 192 7.05 6.59 -7.07
C GLY A 192 7.34 6.18 -5.63
N ARG A 193 8.60 5.88 -5.33
CA ARG A 193 9.00 5.52 -3.97
C ARG A 193 8.81 6.64 -2.96
N LEU A 194 9.11 7.89 -3.33
CA LEU A 194 8.94 9.06 -2.46
C LEU A 194 7.46 9.40 -2.21
N LEU A 195 6.59 9.09 -3.15
CA LEU A 195 5.15 9.23 -2.99
C LEU A 195 4.52 8.12 -2.13
N GLY A 196 5.21 6.99 -1.97
CA GLY A 196 4.74 5.88 -1.14
C GLY A 196 4.29 4.64 -1.90
N TYR A 197 4.40 4.64 -3.24
CA TYR A 197 4.12 3.45 -4.04
C TYR A 197 5.22 2.41 -3.87
N THR A 198 4.85 1.15 -3.84
CA THR A 198 5.75 0.02 -3.64
C THR A 198 6.14 -0.64 -4.96
N ASN A 199 5.29 -0.49 -5.99
CA ASN A 199 5.48 -1.08 -7.29
C ASN A 199 5.01 -0.12 -8.40
N ILE A 200 5.71 -0.11 -9.54
CA ILE A 200 5.39 0.74 -10.69
C ILE A 200 5.29 -0.14 -11.94
N TYR A 201 4.15 -0.09 -12.62
CA TYR A 201 3.92 -0.80 -13.87
C TYR A 201 4.64 -0.10 -15.02
N ALA A 202 5.91 -0.40 -15.19
CA ALA A 202 6.77 0.13 -16.24
C ALA A 202 8.07 -0.68 -16.39
N PRO A 203 8.70 -0.66 -17.56
CA PRO A 203 8.23 -0.12 -18.84
C PRO A 203 7.28 -1.09 -19.55
N ILE A 204 6.60 -0.62 -20.61
CA ILE A 204 5.95 -1.53 -21.56
C ILE A 204 7.06 -2.28 -22.33
N LEU A 205 7.02 -3.61 -22.24
CA LEU A 205 8.05 -4.48 -22.83
C LEU A 205 7.60 -5.17 -24.13
N ASP A 206 6.40 -4.86 -24.58
CA ASP A 206 5.81 -5.46 -25.76
C ASP A 206 6.60 -5.07 -27.03
N VAL A 207 6.86 -6.06 -27.87
CA VAL A 207 7.44 -5.85 -29.20
C VAL A 207 6.30 -5.80 -30.21
N GLY A 208 5.96 -4.61 -30.67
CA GLY A 208 4.93 -4.43 -31.65
C GLY A 208 5.35 -5.02 -33.01
N ARG A 209 4.57 -5.99 -33.49
CA ARG A 209 4.78 -6.64 -34.83
C ARG A 209 3.67 -6.32 -35.79
N ASP A 210 2.52 -5.90 -35.34
CA ASP A 210 1.35 -5.61 -36.12
C ASP A 210 0.75 -4.26 -35.70
N GLN A 211 0.70 -3.32 -36.65
CA GLN A 211 0.22 -1.95 -36.40
C GLN A 211 -1.26 -1.84 -36.01
N ARG A 212 -2.03 -2.92 -36.13
CA ARG A 212 -3.42 -2.98 -35.67
C ARG A 212 -3.52 -3.11 -34.16
N TRP A 213 -2.43 -3.44 -33.50
CA TRP A 213 -2.38 -3.45 -32.03
C TRP A 213 -2.45 -2.01 -31.49
N GLY A 214 -3.44 -1.73 -30.66
CA GLY A 214 -3.79 -0.37 -30.23
C GLY A 214 -2.87 0.26 -29.19
N ARG A 215 -1.80 -0.42 -28.74
CA ARG A 215 -0.87 0.06 -27.72
C ARG A 215 0.55 0.32 -28.27
N TYR A 216 0.62 0.79 -29.48
CA TYR A 216 1.83 1.33 -30.07
C TYR A 216 2.09 2.74 -29.54
N GLU A 217 2.75 2.86 -28.40
CA GLU A 217 3.04 4.16 -27.81
C GLU A 217 4.48 4.28 -27.27
#